data_6ce2ac914d622553f5be7c9a1c7ef9b7
#
_entry.id   6ce2ac914d622553f5be7c9a1c7ef9b7
#
_cell.length_a   1.000
_cell.length_b   1.000
_cell.length_c   1.000
_cell.angle_alpha   90.00
_cell.angle_beta   90.00
_cell.angle_gamma   90.00
#
_symmetry.space_group_name_H-M   'P 1'
#
loop_
_entity.id
_entity.type
_entity.pdbx_description
1 polymer ?
#
loop_
_entity_poly.entity_id
_entity_poly.type
_entity_poly.pdbx_seq_one_letter_code
_entity_poly.pdbx_strand_id
1 'polypeptide(L)'
;MVVCLSPWVFRTGSNGMKIKRPGLHCINGIFFTLALFGWFWALPRIPLDLNTAVGFTTPIFAVLGAIIFLGEKSEPWRWGALVAGFIGALVIIRPTFNGLPPGVSAAIFSALCFAVTKLLVKVITKTDPPDSVVFSQAFWVTIVAFPVALYFWKTPDLGQLAWIVGLSIVTIMNHFAITWAIKLSDISIIEPVTFTRLIWAAIVGYLAFGDQPNIYTLIGGLIVLGSVIYIARRERIEQK
;
A
#
# COMPACT_ATOMS: atom_id res chain seq x y z
N MET A 1 -5.00 -15.75 2.04
CA MET A 1 -3.69 -15.21 2.48
C MET A 1 -3.04 -16.08 3.56
N VAL A 2 -3.62 -16.32 4.73
CA VAL A 2 -3.02 -17.17 5.79
C VAL A 2 -2.70 -18.58 5.31
N VAL A 3 -3.61 -19.22 4.57
CA VAL A 3 -3.38 -20.57 3.99
C VAL A 3 -2.22 -20.57 3.01
N CYS A 4 -2.08 -19.52 2.18
CA CYS A 4 -0.97 -19.41 1.23
C CYS A 4 0.38 -19.11 1.91
N LEU A 5 0.37 -18.56 3.13
CA LEU A 5 1.57 -18.35 3.93
C LEU A 5 2.00 -19.59 4.71
N SER A 6 1.13 -20.56 4.91
CA SER A 6 1.42 -21.74 5.73
C SER A 6 2.66 -22.52 5.28
N PRO A 7 2.93 -22.80 3.98
CA PRO A 7 4.13 -23.51 3.57
C PRO A 7 5.43 -22.76 3.91
N TRP A 8 5.36 -21.42 3.83
CA TRP A 8 6.49 -20.58 4.17
C TRP A 8 6.76 -20.53 5.68
N VAL A 9 5.71 -20.49 6.51
CA VAL A 9 5.80 -20.59 7.97
C VAL A 9 6.47 -21.90 8.40
N PHE A 10 6.07 -23.03 7.80
CA PHE A 10 6.69 -24.32 8.07
C PHE A 10 8.17 -24.37 7.67
N ARG A 11 8.56 -23.67 6.61
CA ARG A 11 9.93 -23.63 6.11
C ARG A 11 10.85 -22.73 6.95
N THR A 12 10.34 -21.62 7.45
CA THR A 12 11.12 -20.61 8.20
C THR A 12 11.28 -20.97 9.68
N GLY A 13 10.45 -21.89 10.18
CA GLY A 13 10.47 -22.36 11.57
C GLY A 13 10.20 -21.26 12.60
N SER A 14 10.34 -21.61 13.87
CA SER A 14 10.06 -20.69 14.98
C SER A 14 10.98 -19.46 15.04
N ASN A 15 12.13 -19.49 14.38
CA ASN A 15 13.09 -18.37 14.39
C ASN A 15 12.67 -17.18 13.51
N GLY A 16 11.95 -17.43 12.40
CA GLY A 16 11.41 -16.36 11.54
C GLY A 16 10.14 -15.69 12.08
N MET A 17 9.53 -16.30 13.10
CA MET A 17 8.28 -15.84 13.72
C MET A 17 8.48 -15.22 15.09
N LYS A 18 9.71 -14.84 15.45
CA LYS A 18 9.98 -14.19 16.76
C LYS A 18 9.30 -12.83 16.81
N ILE A 19 8.18 -12.75 17.51
CA ILE A 19 7.44 -11.54 17.80
C ILE A 19 7.88 -11.04 19.17
N LYS A 20 8.64 -9.94 19.21
CA LYS A 20 9.06 -9.30 20.47
C LYS A 20 8.03 -8.32 21.01
N ARG A 21 7.21 -7.74 20.13
CA ARG A 21 6.24 -6.69 20.46
C ARG A 21 4.83 -7.04 20.01
N PRO A 22 4.17 -8.06 20.61
CA PRO A 22 2.87 -8.55 20.14
C PRO A 22 1.77 -7.49 20.13
N GLY A 23 1.80 -6.54 21.07
CA GLY A 23 0.85 -5.42 21.09
C GLY A 23 0.94 -4.51 19.85
N LEU A 24 2.15 -4.20 19.36
CA LEU A 24 2.31 -3.41 18.15
C LEU A 24 1.86 -4.18 16.90
N HIS A 25 2.09 -5.49 16.85
CA HIS A 25 1.59 -6.33 15.78
C HIS A 25 0.05 -6.38 15.75
N CYS A 26 -0.59 -6.46 16.92
CA CYS A 26 -2.04 -6.41 17.05
C CYS A 26 -2.60 -5.06 16.55
N ILE A 27 -2.05 -3.94 17.03
CA ILE A 27 -2.45 -2.60 16.62
C ILE A 27 -2.26 -2.42 15.10
N ASN A 28 -1.12 -2.87 14.56
CA ASN A 28 -0.85 -2.84 13.12
C ASN A 28 -1.89 -3.62 12.31
N GLY A 29 -2.24 -4.83 12.75
CA GLY A 29 -3.27 -5.65 12.12
C GLY A 29 -4.65 -5.03 12.17
N ILE A 30 -5.03 -4.40 13.28
CA ILE A 30 -6.30 -3.67 13.44
C ILE A 30 -6.36 -2.49 12.46
N PHE A 31 -5.35 -1.61 12.45
CA PHE A 31 -5.30 -0.48 11.54
C PHE A 31 -5.32 -0.91 10.07
N PHE A 32 -4.60 -1.98 9.74
CA PHE A 32 -4.62 -2.53 8.40
C PHE A 32 -6.00 -3.06 7.99
N THR A 33 -6.71 -3.73 8.91
CA THR A 33 -8.08 -4.22 8.66
C THR A 33 -9.07 -3.05 8.52
N LEU A 34 -8.96 -2.03 9.37
CA LEU A 34 -9.77 -0.81 9.26
C LEU A 34 -9.54 -0.09 7.94
N ALA A 35 -8.28 -0.03 7.48
CA ALA A 35 -7.94 0.52 6.18
C ALA A 35 -8.62 -0.24 5.03
N LEU A 36 -8.58 -1.58 5.06
CA LEU A 36 -9.27 -2.42 4.07
C LEU A 36 -10.79 -2.20 4.11
N PHE A 37 -11.40 -2.17 5.29
CA PHE A 37 -12.85 -1.91 5.41
C PHE A 37 -13.22 -0.53 4.87
N GLY A 38 -12.47 0.51 5.18
CA GLY A 38 -12.68 1.84 4.63
C GLY A 38 -12.59 1.86 3.11
N TRP A 39 -11.57 1.21 2.54
CA TRP A 39 -11.36 1.09 1.10
C TRP A 39 -12.52 0.38 0.39
N PHE A 40 -12.88 -0.83 0.88
CA PHE A 40 -13.95 -1.61 0.28
C PHE A 40 -15.34 -1.01 0.50
N TRP A 41 -15.56 -0.27 1.61
CA TRP A 41 -16.80 0.45 1.84
C TRP A 41 -16.96 1.65 0.90
N ALA A 42 -15.87 2.33 0.57
CA ALA A 42 -15.85 3.45 -0.38
C ALA A 42 -16.10 2.98 -1.83
N LEU A 43 -15.56 1.83 -2.21
CA LEU A 43 -15.51 1.34 -3.58
C LEU A 43 -16.87 1.34 -4.33
N PRO A 44 -18.01 0.88 -3.76
CA PRO A 44 -19.31 0.95 -4.43
C PRO A 44 -20.01 2.32 -4.33
N ARG A 45 -19.43 3.31 -3.63
CA ARG A 45 -20.06 4.60 -3.31
C ARG A 45 -19.44 5.79 -4.04
N ILE A 46 -18.25 5.62 -4.56
CA ILE A 46 -17.54 6.63 -5.35
C ILE A 46 -16.87 5.98 -6.56
N PRO A 47 -16.67 6.72 -7.66
CA PRO A 47 -15.94 6.23 -8.82
C PRO A 47 -14.57 5.67 -8.43
N LEU A 48 -14.13 4.62 -9.12
CA LEU A 48 -12.86 3.94 -8.84
C LEU A 48 -11.65 4.87 -8.99
N ASP A 49 -11.68 5.78 -9.97
CA ASP A 49 -10.68 6.81 -10.20
C ASP A 49 -10.56 7.74 -8.99
N LEU A 50 -11.69 8.22 -8.45
CA LEU A 50 -11.71 9.07 -7.27
C LEU A 50 -11.21 8.32 -6.02
N ASN A 51 -11.67 7.07 -5.81
CA ASN A 51 -11.19 6.25 -4.68
C ASN A 51 -9.67 6.03 -4.76
N THR A 52 -9.16 5.76 -5.96
CA THR A 52 -7.72 5.58 -6.20
C THR A 52 -6.95 6.89 -5.98
N ALA A 53 -7.47 8.03 -6.46
CA ALA A 53 -6.84 9.33 -6.25
C ALA A 53 -6.75 9.69 -4.76
N VAL A 54 -7.82 9.45 -4.00
CA VAL A 54 -7.82 9.64 -2.54
C VAL A 54 -6.82 8.67 -1.89
N GLY A 55 -6.74 7.42 -2.34
CA GLY A 55 -5.75 6.45 -1.85
C GLY A 55 -4.29 6.90 -2.03
N PHE A 56 -4.00 7.69 -3.06
CA PHE A 56 -2.68 8.30 -3.27
C PHE A 56 -2.34 9.44 -2.30
N THR A 57 -3.24 9.85 -1.41
CA THR A 57 -2.89 10.69 -0.26
C THR A 57 -2.16 9.92 0.84
N THR A 58 -2.25 8.58 0.85
CA THR A 58 -1.52 7.72 1.82
C THR A 58 -0.02 8.02 1.89
N PRO A 59 0.73 8.14 0.78
CA PRO A 59 2.12 8.54 0.80
C PRO A 59 2.37 9.85 1.54
N ILE A 60 1.52 10.85 1.35
CA ILE A 60 1.65 12.16 2.00
C ILE A 60 1.49 12.01 3.51
N PHE A 61 0.45 11.31 3.96
CA PHE A 61 0.23 11.04 5.38
C PHE A 61 1.33 10.20 6.00
N ALA A 62 1.87 9.21 5.25
CA ALA A 62 2.96 8.37 5.73
C ALA A 62 4.25 9.15 5.93
N VAL A 63 4.62 10.02 4.97
CA VAL A 63 5.80 10.88 5.08
C VAL A 63 5.65 11.89 6.20
N LEU A 64 4.50 12.58 6.31
CA LEU A 64 4.21 13.48 7.43
C LEU A 64 4.33 12.75 8.77
N GLY A 65 3.73 11.57 8.89
CA GLY A 65 3.82 10.76 10.09
C GLY A 65 5.24 10.31 10.41
N ALA A 66 6.04 9.95 9.39
CA ALA A 66 7.43 9.56 9.57
C ALA A 66 8.29 10.70 10.12
N ILE A 67 8.08 11.93 9.64
CA ILE A 67 8.77 13.11 10.15
C ILE A 67 8.36 13.40 11.59
N ILE A 68 7.04 13.44 11.88
CA ILE A 68 6.51 13.86 13.18
C ILE A 68 6.78 12.81 14.27
N PHE A 69 6.54 11.52 13.96
CA PHE A 69 6.56 10.45 14.97
C PHE A 69 7.84 9.62 14.96
N LEU A 70 8.52 9.50 13.81
CA LEU A 70 9.74 8.68 13.71
C LEU A 70 11.02 9.53 13.67
N GLY A 71 10.89 10.85 13.53
CA GLY A 71 12.03 11.77 13.45
C GLY A 71 12.83 11.60 12.15
N GLU A 72 12.21 11.11 11.08
CA GLU A 72 12.89 11.05 9.77
C GLU A 72 13.25 12.47 9.32
N LYS A 73 14.49 12.65 8.86
CA LYS A 73 14.91 13.91 8.25
C LYS A 73 14.24 14.04 6.88
N SER A 74 13.49 15.11 6.69
CA SER A 74 12.83 15.37 5.42
C SER A 74 13.54 16.50 4.71
N GLU A 75 14.37 16.13 3.77
CA GLU A 75 15.01 17.08 2.87
C GLU A 75 13.97 17.67 1.90
N PRO A 76 14.08 18.97 1.54
CA PRO A 76 13.12 19.61 0.63
C PRO A 76 12.97 18.89 -0.71
N TRP A 77 13.99 18.24 -1.19
CA TRP A 77 13.96 17.48 -2.45
C TRP A 77 13.07 16.22 -2.36
N ARG A 78 12.96 15.59 -1.18
CA ARG A 78 12.05 14.43 -0.96
C ARG A 78 10.59 14.89 -1.06
N TRP A 79 10.28 16.06 -0.51
CA TRP A 79 8.96 16.68 -0.67
C TRP A 79 8.66 17.04 -2.12
N GLY A 80 9.64 17.64 -2.82
CA GLY A 80 9.50 17.96 -4.24
C GLY A 80 9.15 16.72 -5.07
N ALA A 81 9.83 15.61 -4.85
CA ALA A 81 9.56 14.37 -5.54
C ALA A 81 8.20 13.74 -5.16
N LEU A 82 7.83 13.78 -3.87
CA LEU A 82 6.53 13.30 -3.40
C LEU A 82 5.37 14.07 -4.05
N VAL A 83 5.46 15.40 -4.06
CA VAL A 83 4.45 16.29 -4.67
C VAL A 83 4.40 16.09 -6.19
N ALA A 84 5.56 15.98 -6.85
CA ALA A 84 5.62 15.73 -8.30
C ALA A 84 4.99 14.37 -8.64
N GLY A 85 5.31 13.31 -7.90
CA GLY A 85 4.70 12.00 -8.08
C GLY A 85 3.19 12.01 -7.87
N PHE A 86 2.71 12.73 -6.85
CA PHE A 86 1.27 12.91 -6.59
C PHE A 86 0.57 13.68 -7.72
N ILE A 87 1.15 14.78 -8.21
CA ILE A 87 0.62 15.52 -9.36
C ILE A 87 0.57 14.61 -10.60
N GLY A 88 1.64 13.86 -10.88
CA GLY A 88 1.66 12.90 -11.99
C GLY A 88 0.55 11.86 -11.87
N ALA A 89 0.30 11.34 -10.65
CA ALA A 89 -0.79 10.42 -10.38
C ALA A 89 -2.17 11.05 -10.66
N LEU A 90 -2.40 12.30 -10.22
CA LEU A 90 -3.66 13.02 -10.48
C LEU A 90 -3.87 13.29 -11.98
N VAL A 91 -2.81 13.60 -12.73
CA VAL A 91 -2.87 13.76 -14.20
C VAL A 91 -3.29 12.47 -14.89
N ILE A 92 -2.80 11.30 -14.45
CA ILE A 92 -3.18 10.00 -15.00
C ILE A 92 -4.65 9.70 -14.67
N ILE A 93 -5.03 9.83 -13.40
CA ILE A 93 -6.33 9.39 -12.87
C ILE A 93 -7.44 10.33 -13.30
N ARG A 94 -7.18 11.65 -13.35
CA ARG A 94 -8.18 12.70 -13.68
C ARG A 94 -9.48 12.56 -12.90
N PRO A 95 -9.44 12.55 -11.56
CA PRO A 95 -10.63 12.30 -10.75
C PRO A 95 -11.71 13.33 -11.03
N THR A 96 -12.94 12.87 -11.20
CA THR A 96 -14.12 13.73 -11.36
C THR A 96 -14.67 14.09 -9.99
N PHE A 97 -14.73 15.39 -9.69
CA PHE A 97 -15.28 15.91 -8.44
C PHE A 97 -16.72 16.40 -8.64
N ASN A 98 -17.68 15.58 -8.25
CA ASN A 98 -19.10 15.95 -8.22
C ASN A 98 -19.60 16.16 -6.78
N GLY A 99 -18.89 17.00 -6.00
CA GLY A 99 -19.15 17.21 -4.58
C GLY A 99 -18.32 16.29 -3.67
N LEU A 100 -18.66 16.20 -2.37
CA LEU A 100 -18.05 15.32 -1.37
C LEU A 100 -19.03 14.17 -1.02
N PRO A 101 -19.10 13.11 -1.82
CA PRO A 101 -19.96 11.98 -1.50
C PRO A 101 -19.47 11.26 -0.22
N PRO A 102 -20.36 10.59 0.54
CA PRO A 102 -19.99 9.91 1.79
C PRO A 102 -18.85 8.91 1.67
N GLY A 103 -18.65 8.33 0.48
CA GLY A 103 -17.54 7.40 0.22
C GLY A 103 -16.15 8.05 0.30
N VAL A 104 -16.04 9.37 0.06
CA VAL A 104 -14.75 10.08 0.12
C VAL A 104 -14.19 10.10 1.55
N SER A 105 -15.03 10.31 2.55
CA SER A 105 -14.60 10.28 3.95
C SER A 105 -14.05 8.91 4.37
N ALA A 106 -14.68 7.83 3.90
CA ALA A 106 -14.19 6.46 4.15
C ALA A 106 -12.87 6.18 3.41
N ALA A 107 -12.70 6.71 2.19
CA ALA A 107 -11.46 6.59 1.45
C ALA A 107 -10.31 7.35 2.13
N ILE A 108 -10.55 8.57 2.65
CA ILE A 108 -9.57 9.35 3.42
C ILE A 108 -9.22 8.61 4.72
N PHE A 109 -10.22 8.13 5.45
CA PHE A 109 -9.99 7.31 6.65
C PHE A 109 -9.12 6.08 6.34
N SER A 110 -9.42 5.37 5.25
CA SER A 110 -8.61 4.25 4.77
C SER A 110 -7.16 4.66 4.50
N ALA A 111 -6.95 5.79 3.80
CA ALA A 111 -5.61 6.30 3.49
C ALA A 111 -4.81 6.64 4.75
N LEU A 112 -5.44 7.25 5.76
CA LEU A 112 -4.84 7.52 7.07
C LEU A 112 -4.47 6.23 7.80
N CYS A 113 -5.38 5.23 7.83
CA CYS A 113 -5.10 3.95 8.47
C CYS A 113 -3.95 3.21 7.77
N PHE A 114 -3.86 3.23 6.43
CA PHE A 114 -2.72 2.66 5.71
C PHE A 114 -1.41 3.39 6.03
N ALA A 115 -1.44 4.72 6.17
CA ALA A 115 -0.26 5.48 6.57
C ALA A 115 0.22 5.08 7.99
N VAL A 116 -0.70 5.00 8.96
CA VAL A 116 -0.39 4.52 10.32
C VAL A 116 0.21 3.12 10.27
N THR A 117 -0.35 2.23 9.47
CA THR A 117 0.18 0.87 9.29
C THR A 117 1.64 0.88 8.83
N LYS A 118 2.00 1.73 7.85
CA LYS A 118 3.39 1.86 7.37
C LYS A 118 4.34 2.36 8.47
N LEU A 119 3.90 3.34 9.27
CA LEU A 119 4.67 3.83 10.42
C LEU A 119 4.89 2.72 11.46
N LEU A 120 3.85 1.95 11.79
CA LEU A 120 3.96 0.82 12.70
C LEU A 120 4.91 -0.25 12.17
N VAL A 121 4.83 -0.59 10.87
CA VAL A 121 5.76 -1.50 10.21
C VAL A 121 7.21 -1.04 10.37
N LYS A 122 7.50 0.27 10.17
CA LYS A 122 8.83 0.83 10.37
C LYS A 122 9.34 0.66 11.81
N VAL A 123 8.45 0.86 12.80
CA VAL A 123 8.79 0.68 14.21
C VAL A 123 9.02 -0.80 14.57
N ILE A 124 8.14 -1.69 14.09
CA ILE A 124 8.19 -3.12 14.39
C ILE A 124 9.44 -3.74 13.76
N THR A 125 9.77 -3.40 12.53
CA THR A 125 10.91 -3.97 11.79
C THR A 125 12.27 -3.56 12.34
N LYS A 126 12.34 -2.63 13.31
CA LYS A 126 13.56 -2.36 14.10
C LYS A 126 13.94 -3.52 15.04
N THR A 127 12.96 -4.28 15.49
CA THR A 127 13.18 -5.34 16.50
C THR A 127 12.78 -6.73 16.01
N ASP A 128 11.84 -6.81 15.08
CA ASP A 128 11.23 -8.03 14.61
C ASP A 128 11.52 -8.23 13.11
N PRO A 129 11.64 -9.47 12.63
CA PRO A 129 11.89 -9.72 11.21
C PRO A 129 10.68 -9.28 10.36
N PRO A 130 10.89 -8.77 9.14
CA PRO A 130 9.80 -8.36 8.24
C PRO A 130 8.75 -9.44 8.01
N ASP A 131 9.21 -10.68 7.99
CA ASP A 131 8.38 -11.86 7.76
C ASP A 131 7.32 -12.03 8.86
N SER A 132 7.69 -11.79 10.12
CA SER A 132 6.74 -11.84 11.24
C SER A 132 5.68 -10.74 11.14
N VAL A 133 6.03 -9.58 10.54
CA VAL A 133 5.08 -8.48 10.32
C VAL A 133 4.02 -8.89 9.30
N VAL A 134 4.44 -9.45 8.15
CA VAL A 134 3.52 -9.89 7.10
C VAL A 134 2.60 -10.99 7.60
N PHE A 135 3.15 -11.97 8.33
CA PHE A 135 2.36 -13.04 8.91
C PHE A 135 1.34 -12.51 9.93
N SER A 136 1.78 -11.67 10.87
CA SER A 136 0.88 -11.13 11.90
C SER A 136 -0.21 -10.24 11.32
N GLN A 137 0.09 -9.44 10.29
CA GLN A 137 -0.94 -8.69 9.56
C GLN A 137 -2.00 -9.62 8.96
N ALA A 138 -1.57 -10.66 8.24
CA ALA A 138 -2.49 -11.63 7.65
C ALA A 138 -3.34 -12.34 8.73
N PHE A 139 -2.73 -12.68 9.86
CA PHE A 139 -3.41 -13.32 10.99
C PHE A 139 -4.48 -12.41 11.60
N TRP A 140 -4.13 -11.18 11.96
CA TRP A 140 -5.06 -10.22 12.55
C TRP A 140 -6.17 -9.81 11.60
N VAL A 141 -5.87 -9.58 10.31
CA VAL A 141 -6.89 -9.32 9.30
C VAL A 141 -7.89 -10.47 9.23
N THR A 142 -7.39 -11.71 9.27
CA THR A 142 -8.28 -12.89 9.24
C THR A 142 -9.20 -12.92 10.46
N ILE A 143 -8.67 -12.71 11.68
CA ILE A 143 -9.47 -12.71 12.90
C ILE A 143 -10.52 -11.61 12.89
N VAL A 144 -10.13 -10.37 12.55
CA VAL A 144 -11.04 -9.22 12.59
C VAL A 144 -12.07 -9.24 11.46
N ALA A 145 -11.68 -9.71 10.26
CA ALA A 145 -12.59 -9.81 9.13
C ALA A 145 -13.49 -11.06 9.16
N PHE A 146 -13.12 -12.10 9.90
CA PHE A 146 -13.83 -13.39 9.92
C PHE A 146 -15.32 -13.29 10.30
N PRO A 147 -15.72 -12.57 11.36
CA PRO A 147 -17.15 -12.44 11.71
C PRO A 147 -17.95 -11.77 10.59
N VAL A 148 -17.38 -10.74 9.96
CA VAL A 148 -18.02 -10.04 8.84
C VAL A 148 -18.13 -10.94 7.61
N ALA A 149 -17.07 -11.70 7.34
CA ALA A 149 -17.05 -12.67 6.24
C ALA A 149 -18.09 -13.77 6.43
N LEU A 150 -18.29 -14.27 7.65
CA LEU A 150 -19.33 -15.27 7.95
C LEU A 150 -20.72 -14.73 7.71
N TYR A 151 -20.99 -13.48 8.09
CA TYR A 151 -22.32 -12.87 7.93
C TYR A 151 -22.70 -12.68 6.45
N PHE A 152 -21.73 -12.31 5.60
CA PHE A 152 -21.93 -12.08 4.17
C PHE A 152 -21.43 -13.24 3.30
N TRP A 153 -21.28 -14.44 3.88
CA TRP A 153 -20.66 -15.56 3.18
C TRP A 153 -21.40 -15.95 1.90
N LYS A 154 -20.65 -15.99 0.81
CA LYS A 154 -21.06 -16.62 -0.45
C LYS A 154 -19.95 -17.58 -0.85
N THR A 155 -20.31 -18.85 -1.04
CA THR A 155 -19.33 -19.85 -1.44
C THR A 155 -18.80 -19.55 -2.84
N PRO A 156 -17.49 -19.35 -3.03
CA PRO A 156 -16.91 -19.11 -4.34
C PRO A 156 -16.97 -20.37 -5.20
N ASP A 157 -17.14 -20.19 -6.51
CA ASP A 157 -16.96 -21.27 -7.47
C ASP A 157 -15.46 -21.56 -7.70
N LEU A 158 -15.15 -22.66 -8.44
CA LEU A 158 -13.77 -23.07 -8.67
C LEU A 158 -12.95 -22.03 -9.44
N GLY A 159 -13.59 -21.30 -10.38
CA GLY A 159 -12.93 -20.23 -11.13
C GLY A 159 -12.58 -19.05 -10.24
N GLN A 160 -13.54 -18.61 -9.40
CA GLN A 160 -13.33 -17.56 -8.41
C GLN A 160 -12.25 -17.97 -7.39
N LEU A 161 -12.23 -19.25 -6.97
CA LEU A 161 -11.22 -19.74 -6.05
C LEU A 161 -9.81 -19.64 -6.63
N ALA A 162 -9.63 -19.97 -7.91
CA ALA A 162 -8.34 -19.84 -8.60
C ALA A 162 -7.86 -18.36 -8.63
N TRP A 163 -8.77 -17.42 -8.92
CA TRP A 163 -8.46 -15.98 -8.87
C TRP A 163 -8.12 -15.51 -7.45
N ILE A 164 -8.86 -15.96 -6.43
CA ILE A 164 -8.60 -15.62 -5.03
C ILE A 164 -7.20 -16.11 -4.60
N VAL A 165 -6.81 -17.32 -4.99
CA VAL A 165 -5.48 -17.86 -4.70
C VAL A 165 -4.40 -17.05 -5.41
N GLY A 166 -4.56 -16.78 -6.72
CA GLY A 166 -3.62 -15.97 -7.49
C GLY A 166 -3.42 -14.58 -6.91
N LEU A 167 -4.52 -13.87 -6.61
CA LEU A 167 -4.49 -12.56 -5.96
C LEU A 167 -3.82 -12.61 -4.58
N SER A 168 -4.07 -13.69 -3.79
CA SER A 168 -3.45 -13.84 -2.48
C SER A 168 -1.93 -13.99 -2.58
N ILE A 169 -1.42 -14.75 -3.55
CA ILE A 169 0.01 -14.92 -3.77
C ILE A 169 0.66 -13.58 -4.14
N VAL A 170 0.10 -12.87 -5.12
CA VAL A 170 0.62 -11.56 -5.55
C VAL A 170 0.58 -10.56 -4.41
N THR A 171 -0.48 -10.53 -3.62
CA THR A 171 -0.62 -9.66 -2.45
C THR A 171 0.43 -9.97 -1.40
N ILE A 172 0.69 -11.24 -1.11
CA ILE A 172 1.73 -11.67 -0.16
C ILE A 172 3.10 -11.20 -0.64
N MET A 173 3.44 -11.43 -1.91
CA MET A 173 4.71 -10.96 -2.48
C MET A 173 4.87 -9.44 -2.37
N ASN A 174 3.81 -8.69 -2.67
CA ASN A 174 3.80 -7.23 -2.50
C ASN A 174 4.02 -6.81 -1.04
N HIS A 175 3.35 -7.48 -0.08
CA HIS A 175 3.54 -7.17 1.35
C HIS A 175 4.95 -7.47 1.83
N PHE A 176 5.56 -8.57 1.39
CA PHE A 176 6.97 -8.85 1.68
C PHE A 176 7.88 -7.76 1.11
N ALA A 177 7.72 -7.43 -0.17
CA ALA A 177 8.55 -6.44 -0.85
C ALA A 177 8.47 -5.06 -0.14
N ILE A 178 7.26 -4.56 0.16
CA ILE A 178 7.09 -3.27 0.81
C ILE A 178 7.59 -3.27 2.27
N THR A 179 7.39 -4.37 3.01
CA THR A 179 7.84 -4.48 4.40
C THR A 179 9.38 -4.50 4.48
N TRP A 180 10.02 -5.22 3.57
CA TRP A 180 11.48 -5.21 3.44
C TRP A 180 12.01 -3.83 3.02
N ALA A 181 11.36 -3.17 2.06
CA ALA A 181 11.72 -1.81 1.67
C ALA A 181 11.65 -0.85 2.87
N ILE A 182 10.56 -0.87 3.63
CA ILE A 182 10.38 -0.02 4.83
C ILE A 182 11.43 -0.31 5.91
N LYS A 183 11.87 -1.57 6.04
CA LYS A 183 12.96 -1.92 6.95
C LYS A 183 14.29 -1.31 6.53
N LEU A 184 14.60 -1.32 5.24
CA LEU A 184 15.91 -0.99 4.67
C LEU A 184 16.07 0.50 4.36
N SER A 185 14.99 1.25 4.20
CA SER A 185 15.04 2.66 3.77
C SER A 185 14.00 3.50 4.48
N ASP A 186 14.14 4.82 4.37
CA ASP A 186 13.17 5.78 4.93
C ASP A 186 11.86 5.76 4.16
N ILE A 187 10.75 5.99 4.87
CA ILE A 187 9.41 6.05 4.28
C ILE A 187 9.35 7.17 3.24
N SER A 188 9.98 8.29 3.52
CA SER A 188 10.05 9.45 2.62
C SER A 188 10.71 9.18 1.27
N ILE A 189 11.56 8.15 1.17
CA ILE A 189 12.20 7.70 -0.07
C ILE A 189 11.33 6.68 -0.81
N ILE A 190 10.68 5.79 -0.06
CA ILE A 190 9.89 4.69 -0.62
C ILE A 190 8.57 5.20 -1.23
N GLU A 191 7.91 6.15 -0.56
CA GLU A 191 6.57 6.55 -0.95
C GLU A 191 6.45 7.13 -2.36
N PRO A 192 7.34 8.00 -2.84
CA PRO A 192 7.28 8.45 -4.23
C PRO A 192 7.43 7.31 -5.25
N VAL A 193 8.19 6.26 -4.92
CA VAL A 193 8.34 5.08 -5.79
C VAL A 193 7.02 4.33 -5.95
N THR A 194 6.15 4.36 -4.95
CA THR A 194 4.85 3.68 -5.03
C THR A 194 3.93 4.20 -6.13
N PHE A 195 4.12 5.44 -6.60
CA PHE A 195 3.35 5.97 -7.72
C PHE A 195 3.64 5.26 -9.05
N THR A 196 4.79 4.57 -9.19
CA THR A 196 5.10 3.78 -10.40
C THR A 196 4.06 2.69 -10.68
N ARG A 197 3.29 2.27 -9.69
CA ARG A 197 2.20 1.28 -9.88
C ARG A 197 1.19 1.72 -10.93
N LEU A 198 1.00 3.04 -11.14
CA LEU A 198 0.11 3.56 -12.18
C LEU A 198 0.65 3.31 -13.58
N ILE A 199 1.97 3.39 -13.75
CA ILE A 199 2.62 3.10 -15.02
C ILE A 199 2.45 1.62 -15.36
N TRP A 200 2.70 0.74 -14.38
CA TRP A 200 2.49 -0.70 -14.53
C TRP A 200 1.03 -1.04 -14.79
N ALA A 201 0.08 -0.37 -14.10
CA ALA A 201 -1.34 -0.55 -14.36
C ALA A 201 -1.72 -0.16 -15.79
N ALA A 202 -1.17 0.94 -16.32
CA ALA A 202 -1.41 1.34 -17.71
C ALA A 202 -0.83 0.35 -18.71
N ILE A 203 0.38 -0.19 -18.47
CA ILE A 203 1.01 -1.21 -19.32
C ILE A 203 0.17 -2.49 -19.32
N VAL A 204 -0.25 -2.97 -18.15
CA VAL A 204 -1.07 -4.17 -18.02
C VAL A 204 -2.45 -3.95 -18.67
N GLY A 205 -3.07 -2.77 -18.47
CA GLY A 205 -4.32 -2.38 -19.10
C GLY A 205 -4.23 -2.46 -20.62
N TYR A 206 -3.16 -1.93 -21.21
CA TYR A 206 -2.92 -2.00 -22.64
C TYR A 206 -2.71 -3.44 -23.14
N LEU A 207 -1.85 -4.22 -22.47
CA LEU A 207 -1.50 -5.57 -22.94
C LEU A 207 -2.60 -6.61 -22.71
N ALA A 208 -3.32 -6.52 -21.58
CA ALA A 208 -4.31 -7.52 -21.18
C ALA A 208 -5.75 -7.18 -21.64
N PHE A 209 -6.08 -5.89 -21.69
CA PHE A 209 -7.44 -5.41 -21.98
C PHE A 209 -7.56 -4.59 -23.26
N GLY A 210 -6.43 -4.24 -23.90
CA GLY A 210 -6.41 -3.42 -25.09
C GLY A 210 -6.69 -1.93 -24.84
N ASP A 211 -6.62 -1.49 -23.59
CA ASP A 211 -6.85 -0.10 -23.21
C ASP A 211 -5.78 0.79 -23.83
N GLN A 212 -6.18 1.76 -24.65
CA GLN A 212 -5.22 2.67 -25.25
C GLN A 212 -4.82 3.78 -24.28
N PRO A 213 -3.52 3.89 -23.91
CA PRO A 213 -3.06 4.99 -23.07
C PRO A 213 -3.32 6.33 -23.75
N ASN A 214 -4.06 7.20 -23.08
CA ASN A 214 -4.29 8.55 -23.57
C ASN A 214 -3.07 9.46 -23.28
N ILE A 215 -3.08 10.67 -23.87
CA ILE A 215 -1.99 11.65 -23.69
C ILE A 215 -1.72 11.98 -22.22
N TYR A 216 -2.73 11.97 -21.37
CA TYR A 216 -2.60 12.26 -19.95
C TYR A 216 -1.89 11.13 -19.19
N THR A 217 -2.12 9.88 -19.60
CA THR A 217 -1.40 8.72 -19.09
C THR A 217 0.10 8.82 -19.41
N LEU A 218 0.45 9.28 -20.61
CA LEU A 218 1.84 9.48 -21.01
C LEU A 218 2.49 10.64 -20.23
N ILE A 219 1.83 11.81 -20.17
CA ILE A 219 2.36 12.98 -19.44
C ILE A 219 2.52 12.67 -17.95
N GLY A 220 1.49 12.16 -17.32
CA GLY A 220 1.54 11.82 -15.89
C GLY A 220 2.56 10.72 -15.59
N GLY A 221 2.68 9.72 -16.48
CA GLY A 221 3.70 8.68 -16.39
C GLY A 221 5.13 9.24 -16.45
N LEU A 222 5.39 10.19 -17.33
CA LEU A 222 6.69 10.89 -17.42
C LEU A 222 7.00 11.70 -16.15
N ILE A 223 6.00 12.38 -15.59
CA ILE A 223 6.16 13.11 -14.32
C ILE A 223 6.51 12.14 -13.18
N VAL A 224 5.79 11.02 -13.07
CA VAL A 224 6.06 9.98 -12.05
C VAL A 224 7.45 9.39 -12.22
N LEU A 225 7.84 8.99 -13.44
CA LEU A 225 9.19 8.48 -13.71
C LEU A 225 10.27 9.52 -13.37
N GLY A 226 10.06 10.77 -13.76
CA GLY A 226 10.96 11.87 -13.43
C GLY A 226 11.17 12.04 -11.93
N SER A 227 10.10 11.97 -11.13
CA SER A 227 10.16 12.07 -9.67
C SER A 227 10.96 10.92 -9.05
N VAL A 228 10.75 9.69 -9.53
CA VAL A 228 11.45 8.49 -9.03
C VAL A 228 12.95 8.53 -9.41
N ILE A 229 13.27 8.89 -10.65
CA ILE A 229 14.66 9.03 -11.09
C ILE A 229 15.38 10.13 -10.29
N TYR A 230 14.69 11.24 -10.01
CA TYR A 230 15.24 12.33 -9.22
C TYR A 230 15.59 11.88 -7.79
N ILE A 231 14.69 11.16 -7.12
CA ILE A 231 14.93 10.56 -5.79
C ILE A 231 16.13 9.61 -5.85
N ALA A 232 16.14 8.67 -6.77
CA ALA A 232 17.19 7.67 -6.87
C ALA A 232 18.58 8.29 -7.10
N ARG A 233 18.65 9.37 -7.89
CA ARG A 233 19.90 10.11 -8.12
C ARG A 233 20.37 10.89 -6.88
N ARG A 234 19.45 11.58 -6.22
CA ARG A 234 19.78 12.37 -5.01
C ARG A 234 20.24 11.49 -3.87
N GLU A 235 19.54 10.40 -3.59
CA GLU A 235 19.92 9.44 -2.55
C GLU A 235 21.32 8.88 -2.79
N ARG A 236 21.67 8.57 -4.05
CA ARG A 236 23.01 8.10 -4.40
C ARG A 236 24.13 9.14 -4.18
N ILE A 237 23.79 10.43 -4.26
CA ILE A 237 24.74 11.53 -4.02
C ILE A 237 24.98 11.70 -2.52
N GLU A 238 23.93 11.57 -1.69
CA GLU A 238 24.03 11.73 -0.23
C GLU A 238 24.71 10.55 0.48
N GLN A 239 24.76 9.37 -0.16
CA GLN A 239 25.47 8.20 0.36
C GLN A 239 26.96 8.19 0.06
N LYS A 240 27.46 9.15 -0.73
CA LYS A 240 28.90 9.33 -1.03
C LYS A 240 29.51 10.42 -0.17
#